data_802d58d11584b57f4912d86302cad548
#
_entry.id   802d58d11584b57f4912d86302cad548
#
_cell.length_a   1.000
_cell.length_b   1.000
_cell.length_c   1.000
_cell.angle_alpha   90.00
_cell.angle_beta   90.00
_cell.angle_gamma   90.00
#
_symmetry.space_group_name_H-M   'P 1'
#
loop_
_entity.id
_entity.type
_entity.pdbx_description
1 polymer ?
#
loop_
_entity_poly.entity_id
_entity_poly.type
_entity_poly.pdbx_seq_one_letter_code
_entity_poly.pdbx_strand_id
1 'polypeptide(L)'
;MLKDNIKKARLDAGLTQLEVAEKLGVAQAQYARWENGGRNPKDETVERLADIFGTSFEILKGRDDGLEEIVSLLKQYTLSSKQKEEVKCLIEEYVKKTTI
;
A
#
# COMPACT_ATOMS: atom_id res chain seq x y z
N MET A 1 1.31 -4.43 5.96
CA MET A 1 0.09 -5.16 6.31
C MET A 1 -1.13 -4.42 5.79
N LEU A 2 -2.21 -5.12 5.54
CA LEU A 2 -3.41 -4.52 4.95
C LEU A 2 -3.96 -3.35 5.77
N LYS A 3 -4.06 -3.50 7.09
CA LYS A 3 -4.58 -2.42 7.97
C LYS A 3 -3.76 -1.14 7.84
N ASP A 4 -2.45 -1.26 7.79
CA ASP A 4 -1.55 -0.11 7.70
C ASP A 4 -1.63 0.53 6.32
N ASN A 5 -1.76 -0.28 5.28
CA ASN A 5 -1.90 0.18 3.91
C ASN A 5 -3.21 0.94 3.69
N ILE A 6 -4.30 0.44 4.28
CA ILE A 6 -5.61 1.10 4.24
C ILE A 6 -5.54 2.48 4.91
N LYS A 7 -4.98 2.53 6.12
CA LYS A 7 -4.85 3.79 6.86
C LYS A 7 -3.99 4.79 6.12
N LYS A 8 -2.84 4.35 5.61
CA LYS A 8 -1.94 5.21 4.84
C LYS A 8 -2.62 5.76 3.59
N ALA A 9 -3.31 4.91 2.84
CA ALA A 9 -4.00 5.33 1.63
C ALA A 9 -5.11 6.34 1.95
N ARG A 10 -5.83 6.15 3.05
CA ARG A 10 -6.85 7.10 3.50
C ARG A 10 -6.25 8.46 3.81
N LEU A 11 -5.16 8.48 4.57
CA LEU A 11 -4.48 9.73 4.93
C LEU A 11 -3.90 10.44 3.70
N ASP A 12 -3.32 9.68 2.77
CA ASP A 12 -2.79 10.23 1.52
C ASP A 12 -3.90 10.81 0.65
N ALA A 13 -5.10 10.24 0.70
CA ALA A 13 -6.28 10.74 -0.01
C ALA A 13 -6.94 11.93 0.70
N GLY A 14 -6.52 12.26 1.91
CA GLY A 14 -7.07 13.37 2.68
C GLY A 14 -8.47 13.11 3.23
N LEU A 15 -8.83 11.86 3.45
CA LEU A 15 -10.16 11.47 3.92
C LEU A 15 -10.17 11.10 5.40
N THR A 16 -11.30 11.34 6.05
CA THR A 16 -11.53 10.87 7.42
C THR A 16 -12.13 9.46 7.40
N GLN A 17 -12.07 8.77 8.55
CA GLN A 17 -12.71 7.46 8.69
C GLN A 17 -14.22 7.53 8.40
N LEU A 18 -14.87 8.57 8.85
CA LEU A 18 -16.30 8.77 8.61
C LEU A 18 -16.62 8.94 7.13
N GLU A 19 -15.81 9.74 6.42
CA GLU A 19 -16.00 9.96 4.99
C GLU A 19 -15.86 8.66 4.20
N VAL A 20 -14.86 7.84 4.54
CA VAL A 20 -14.67 6.54 3.87
C VAL A 20 -15.83 5.60 4.17
N ALA A 21 -16.25 5.53 5.43
CA ALA A 21 -17.39 4.68 5.84
C ALA A 21 -18.67 5.08 5.08
N GLU A 22 -18.92 6.38 4.95
CA GLU A 22 -20.08 6.88 4.19
C GLU A 22 -20.01 6.48 2.71
N LYS A 23 -18.83 6.60 2.09
CA LYS A 23 -18.64 6.21 0.69
C LYS A 23 -18.83 4.71 0.47
N LEU A 24 -18.46 3.89 1.45
CA LEU A 24 -18.65 2.44 1.41
C LEU A 24 -20.06 2.00 1.78
N GLY A 25 -20.82 2.85 2.48
CA GLY A 25 -22.12 2.48 3.01
C GLY A 25 -22.06 1.59 4.23
N VAL A 26 -21.02 1.72 5.04
CA VAL A 26 -20.83 0.94 6.28
C VAL A 26 -20.75 1.87 7.48
N ALA A 27 -20.91 1.32 8.69
CA ALA A 27 -20.74 2.09 9.91
C ALA A 27 -19.28 2.48 10.12
N GLN A 28 -19.04 3.67 10.66
CA GLN A 28 -17.68 4.12 10.96
C GLN A 28 -16.95 3.14 11.89
N ALA A 29 -17.64 2.59 12.89
CA ALA A 29 -17.04 1.61 13.80
C ALA A 29 -16.56 0.36 13.08
N GLN A 30 -17.27 -0.10 12.06
CA GLN A 30 -16.87 -1.24 11.25
C GLN A 30 -15.61 -0.91 10.43
N TYR A 31 -15.58 0.25 9.81
CA TYR A 31 -14.40 0.68 9.06
C TYR A 31 -13.19 0.84 9.98
N ALA A 32 -13.38 1.44 11.17
CA ALA A 32 -12.31 1.63 12.13
C ALA A 32 -11.67 0.29 12.57
N ARG A 33 -12.47 -0.77 12.67
CA ARG A 33 -11.95 -2.12 12.97
C ARG A 33 -10.98 -2.61 11.90
N TRP A 34 -11.23 -2.29 10.66
CA TRP A 34 -10.33 -2.67 9.56
C TRP A 34 -8.98 -1.95 9.67
N GLU A 35 -8.97 -0.67 10.05
CA GLU A 35 -7.73 0.07 10.26
C GLU A 35 -6.99 -0.36 11.54
N ASN A 36 -7.71 -0.85 12.55
CA ASN A 36 -7.12 -1.31 13.80
C ASN A 36 -6.66 -2.77 13.75
N GLY A 37 -7.01 -3.49 12.69
CA GLY A 37 -6.63 -4.89 12.53
C GLY A 37 -7.51 -5.87 13.29
N GLY A 38 -8.64 -5.40 13.86
CA GLY A 38 -9.59 -6.27 14.57
C GLY A 38 -10.33 -7.22 13.65
N ARG A 39 -10.48 -6.85 12.39
CA ARG A 39 -11.11 -7.67 11.37
C ARG A 39 -10.60 -7.23 10.00
N ASN A 40 -10.43 -8.20 9.09
CA ASN A 40 -10.04 -7.89 7.72
C ASN A 40 -11.27 -7.70 6.83
N PRO A 41 -11.28 -6.70 5.95
CA PRO A 41 -12.35 -6.56 4.97
C PRO A 41 -12.23 -7.66 3.92
N LYS A 42 -13.35 -7.99 3.29
CA LYS A 42 -13.38 -8.94 2.16
C LYS A 42 -12.66 -8.32 0.96
N ASP A 43 -12.16 -9.17 0.06
CA ASP A 43 -11.45 -8.71 -1.14
C ASP A 43 -12.29 -7.73 -1.97
N GLU A 44 -13.59 -8.00 -2.12
CA GLU A 44 -14.52 -7.10 -2.79
C GLU A 44 -14.53 -5.70 -2.15
N THR A 45 -14.53 -5.65 -0.82
CA THR A 45 -14.48 -4.38 -0.09
C THR A 45 -13.14 -3.68 -0.30
N VAL A 46 -12.04 -4.43 -0.32
CA VAL A 46 -10.70 -3.88 -0.59
C VAL A 46 -10.65 -3.24 -1.98
N GLU A 47 -11.26 -3.85 -2.98
CA GLU A 47 -11.36 -3.28 -4.32
C GLU A 47 -12.10 -1.95 -4.31
N ARG A 48 -13.20 -1.85 -3.57
CA ARG A 48 -13.95 -0.60 -3.44
C ARG A 48 -13.15 0.47 -2.70
N LEU A 49 -12.40 0.07 -1.67
CA LEU A 49 -11.50 0.98 -0.96
C LEU A 49 -10.40 1.51 -1.89
N ALA A 50 -9.86 0.65 -2.74
CA ALA A 50 -8.86 1.06 -3.72
C ALA A 50 -9.40 2.15 -4.65
N ASP A 51 -10.62 2.00 -5.12
CA ASP A 51 -11.29 3.00 -5.96
C ASP A 51 -11.48 4.32 -5.20
N ILE A 52 -11.92 4.26 -3.95
CA ILE A 52 -12.14 5.45 -3.11
C ILE A 52 -10.84 6.20 -2.87
N PHE A 53 -9.74 5.47 -2.63
CA PHE A 53 -8.44 6.06 -2.33
C PHE A 53 -7.64 6.43 -3.59
N GLY A 54 -8.10 6.01 -4.78
CA GLY A 54 -7.36 6.25 -6.03
C GLY A 54 -6.10 5.41 -6.14
N THR A 55 -6.10 4.21 -5.59
CA THR A 55 -4.99 3.26 -5.63
C THR A 55 -5.46 1.92 -6.21
N SER A 56 -4.62 0.88 -6.16
CA SER A 56 -4.98 -0.44 -6.68
C SER A 56 -5.19 -1.44 -5.54
N PHE A 57 -5.97 -2.49 -5.85
CA PHE A 57 -6.18 -3.61 -4.94
C PHE A 57 -4.85 -4.22 -4.49
N GLU A 58 -3.92 -4.42 -5.42
CA GLU A 58 -2.62 -5.02 -5.16
C GLU A 58 -1.79 -4.18 -4.20
N ILE A 59 -1.83 -2.86 -4.34
CA ILE A 59 -1.13 -1.95 -3.45
C ILE A 59 -1.71 -2.02 -2.03
N LEU A 60 -3.03 -2.04 -1.90
CA LEU A 60 -3.66 -2.16 -0.58
C LEU A 60 -3.37 -3.50 0.08
N LYS A 61 -3.38 -4.58 -0.67
CA LYS A 61 -3.08 -5.92 -0.16
C LYS A 61 -1.59 -6.12 0.12
N GLY A 62 -0.73 -5.22 -0.35
CA GLY A 62 0.70 -5.35 -0.17
C GLY A 62 1.31 -6.44 -1.02
N ARG A 63 0.74 -6.73 -2.18
CA ARG A 63 1.22 -7.77 -3.11
C ARG A 63 2.24 -7.23 -4.09
N ASP A 64 3.18 -6.49 -3.59
CA ASP A 64 4.26 -5.94 -4.40
C ASP A 64 5.54 -6.78 -4.31
N ASP A 65 5.41 -8.02 -3.95
CA ASP A 65 6.50 -9.00 -3.85
C ASP A 65 7.62 -8.58 -2.91
N GLY A 66 7.28 -7.85 -1.86
CA GLY A 66 8.25 -7.38 -0.90
C GLY A 66 9.01 -6.13 -1.34
N LEU A 67 8.58 -5.50 -2.43
CA LEU A 67 9.24 -4.31 -2.97
C LEU A 67 9.24 -3.16 -1.95
N GLU A 68 8.17 -3.00 -1.19
CA GLU A 68 8.11 -1.99 -0.12
C GLU A 68 9.14 -2.23 0.97
N GLU A 69 9.38 -3.48 1.33
CA GLU A 69 10.42 -3.84 2.30
C GLU A 69 11.80 -3.47 1.78
N ILE A 70 12.05 -3.75 0.50
CA ILE A 70 13.32 -3.39 -0.16
C ILE A 70 13.48 -1.87 -0.18
N VAL A 71 12.45 -1.13 -0.54
CA VAL A 71 12.50 0.34 -0.58
C VAL A 71 12.72 0.91 0.82
N SER A 72 12.01 0.39 1.82
CA SER A 72 12.19 0.81 3.21
C SER A 72 13.60 0.53 3.71
N LEU A 73 14.14 -0.63 3.37
CA LEU A 73 15.51 -1.00 3.72
C LEU A 73 16.51 -0.03 3.09
N LEU A 74 16.34 0.30 1.82
CA LEU A 74 17.20 1.24 1.11
C LEU A 74 17.16 2.65 1.72
N LYS A 75 16.00 3.07 2.21
CA LYS A 75 15.83 4.37 2.86
C LYS A 75 16.56 4.47 4.20
N GLN A 76 16.81 3.34 4.87
CA GLN A 76 17.55 3.30 6.12
C GLN A 76 19.05 3.57 5.94
N TYR A 77 19.56 3.40 4.72
CA TYR A 77 20.95 3.63 4.39
C TYR A 77 21.11 4.94 3.63
N THR A 78 22.11 5.72 4.01
CA THR A 78 22.46 6.95 3.29
C THR A 78 23.31 6.56 2.09
N LEU A 79 22.67 6.43 0.94
CA LEU A 79 23.36 6.06 -0.30
C LEU A 79 23.83 7.30 -1.04
N SER A 80 25.06 7.25 -1.59
CA SER A 80 25.54 8.28 -2.50
C SER A 80 24.77 8.19 -3.81
N SER A 81 24.84 9.26 -4.63
CA SER A 81 24.18 9.27 -5.95
C SER A 81 24.65 8.12 -6.82
N LYS A 82 25.95 7.81 -6.77
CA LYS A 82 26.53 6.68 -7.51
C LYS A 82 25.98 5.34 -7.04
N GLN A 83 25.87 5.15 -5.73
CA GLN A 83 25.31 3.93 -5.16
C GLN A 83 23.84 3.74 -5.52
N LYS A 84 23.06 4.82 -5.52
CA LYS A 84 21.66 4.78 -5.95
C LYS A 84 21.53 4.35 -7.41
N GLU A 85 22.38 4.83 -8.29
CA GLU A 85 22.37 4.42 -9.68
C GLU A 85 22.76 2.95 -9.85
N GLU A 86 23.76 2.49 -9.11
CA GLU A 86 24.16 1.08 -9.14
C GLU A 86 23.03 0.15 -8.69
N VAL A 87 22.35 0.49 -7.61
CA VAL A 87 21.20 -0.28 -7.11
C VAL A 87 20.07 -0.28 -8.15
N LYS A 88 19.81 0.87 -8.75
CA LYS A 88 18.78 1.00 -9.79
C LYS A 88 19.09 0.10 -10.99
N CYS A 89 20.34 0.08 -11.44
CA CYS A 89 20.76 -0.78 -12.53
C CYS A 89 20.60 -2.27 -12.21
N LEU A 90 20.97 -2.66 -10.99
CA LEU A 90 20.81 -4.05 -10.54
C LEU A 90 19.34 -4.47 -10.52
N ILE A 91 18.46 -3.61 -10.05
CA ILE A 91 17.02 -3.87 -10.01
C ILE A 91 16.48 -4.00 -11.45
N GLU A 92 16.86 -3.09 -12.34
CA GLU A 92 16.43 -3.12 -13.73
C GLU A 92 16.90 -4.41 -14.43
N GLU A 93 18.14 -4.82 -14.22
CA GLU A 93 18.67 -6.07 -14.78
C GLU A 93 17.90 -7.28 -14.26
N TYR A 94 17.63 -7.33 -12.97
CA TYR A 94 16.88 -8.43 -12.36
C TYR A 94 15.48 -8.52 -12.95
N VAL A 95 14.80 -7.41 -13.08
CA VAL A 95 13.43 -7.36 -13.63
C VAL A 95 13.43 -7.82 -15.08
N LYS A 96 14.42 -7.38 -15.90
CA LYS A 96 14.54 -7.81 -17.30
C LYS A 96 14.80 -9.29 -17.44
N LYS A 97 15.56 -9.89 -16.52
CA LYS A 97 15.85 -11.33 -16.54
C LYS A 97 14.66 -12.18 -16.15
N THR A 98 13.77 -11.66 -15.31
CA THR A 98 12.61 -12.39 -14.77
C THR A 98 11.33 -12.12 -15.54
N THR A 99 11.28 -11.05 -16.32
CA THR A 99 10.13 -10.69 -17.15
C THR A 99 10.35 -11.21 -18.56
N ILE A 100 9.78 -12.35 -18.86
CA ILE A 100 9.83 -12.94 -20.21
C ILE A 100 8.46 -12.82 -20.83
#